data_a08e57149cd06cecbf769962663a0e3a
#
_entry.id   a08e57149cd06cecbf769962663a0e3a
#
_cell.length_a   1.000
_cell.length_b   1.000
_cell.length_c   1.000
_cell.angle_alpha   90.00
_cell.angle_beta   90.00
_cell.angle_gamma   90.00
#
_symmetry.space_group_name_H-M   'P 1'
#
loop_
_entity.id
_entity.type
_entity.pdbx_description
1 polymer ?
#
loop_
_entity_poly.entity_id
_entity_poly.type
_entity_poly.pdbx_seq_one_letter_code
_entity_poly.pdbx_strand_id
1 'polypeptide(L)'
;MTFGTSASGSWPALSCPAFAPTRQLLHMVLQAVGKLKLTEPFQAQWREVPLWLGARGLTTGPIHCSVGAYEVRADFISHELQWYASSGASGRLPLGPSSVAEVVDTFLDRLRHDGIDVSINLMPQEVDQPIAFDEDTAQRPYDRDMVNAWWRTLLDSRRVMHVFQGRFTGKTQAVGLMWGTLDIRAAFYNGKPAAPAASDGFIRRNAMNAELMEMG
;
A
#
# COMPACT_ATOMS: atom_id res chain seq x y z
N MET A 1 5.66 -29.16 -13.68
CA MET A 1 5.83 -27.88 -14.39
C MET A 1 7.18 -27.31 -13.98
N THR A 2 8.15 -27.34 -14.88
CA THR A 2 9.48 -26.72 -14.69
C THR A 2 9.30 -25.24 -14.94
N PHE A 3 9.34 -24.42 -13.89
CA PHE A 3 9.43 -22.97 -14.03
C PHE A 3 10.82 -22.66 -14.60
N GLY A 4 10.87 -22.27 -15.87
CA GLY A 4 12.09 -21.84 -16.50
C GLY A 4 12.73 -20.71 -15.67
N THR A 5 13.95 -20.91 -15.25
CA THR A 5 14.84 -19.86 -14.73
C THR A 5 15.19 -18.93 -15.89
N SER A 6 14.31 -18.00 -16.21
CA SER A 6 14.64 -16.96 -17.17
C SER A 6 15.23 -15.76 -16.44
N ALA A 7 16.40 -15.41 -16.89
CA ALA A 7 17.16 -14.18 -16.66
C ALA A 7 17.66 -13.99 -15.20
N SER A 8 18.96 -14.02 -15.07
CA SER A 8 19.74 -13.38 -14.02
C SER A 8 19.55 -11.84 -14.08
N GLY A 9 18.38 -11.38 -13.78
CA GLY A 9 18.11 -9.98 -13.53
C GLY A 9 18.76 -9.64 -12.19
N SER A 10 19.80 -8.83 -12.20
CA SER A 10 20.30 -8.21 -10.97
C SER A 10 19.16 -7.42 -10.33
N TRP A 11 19.02 -7.56 -9.01
CA TRP A 11 18.11 -6.68 -8.25
C TRP A 11 18.38 -5.23 -8.59
N PRO A 12 17.35 -4.37 -8.71
CA PRO A 12 17.56 -2.95 -8.96
C PRO A 12 18.50 -2.34 -7.92
N ALA A 13 19.45 -1.53 -8.36
CA ALA A 13 20.31 -0.80 -7.44
C ALA A 13 19.50 0.30 -6.76
N LEU A 14 19.34 0.22 -5.44
CA LEU A 14 18.63 1.20 -4.64
C LEU A 14 19.48 1.60 -3.44
N SER A 15 19.88 2.86 -3.37
CA SER A 15 20.59 3.41 -2.22
C SER A 15 19.58 3.91 -1.19
N CYS A 16 19.50 3.25 -0.03
CA CYS A 16 18.60 3.66 1.04
C CYS A 16 18.82 5.12 1.51
N PRO A 17 20.04 5.63 1.70
CA PRO A 17 20.25 7.03 2.07
C PRO A 17 19.79 8.01 0.99
N ALA A 18 20.07 7.72 -0.29
CA ALA A 18 19.65 8.59 -1.40
C ALA A 18 18.12 8.56 -1.62
N PHE A 19 17.48 7.42 -1.39
CA PHE A 19 16.02 7.28 -1.51
C PHE A 19 15.25 7.87 -0.32
N ALA A 20 15.88 8.06 0.84
CA ALA A 20 15.18 8.44 2.07
C ALA A 20 14.28 9.69 1.93
N PRO A 21 14.70 10.82 1.31
CA PRO A 21 13.85 12.00 1.18
C PRO A 21 12.62 11.75 0.28
N THR A 22 12.80 11.06 -0.85
CA THR A 22 11.71 10.65 -1.74
C THR A 22 10.79 9.64 -1.06
N ARG A 23 11.35 8.68 -0.32
CA ARG A 23 10.59 7.71 0.45
C ARG A 23 9.69 8.36 1.49
N GLN A 24 10.14 9.43 2.16
CA GLN A 24 9.31 10.14 3.14
C GLN A 24 8.04 10.70 2.52
N LEU A 25 8.15 11.38 1.37
CA LEU A 25 6.98 11.88 0.65
C LEU A 25 6.09 10.72 0.17
N LEU A 26 6.69 9.74 -0.51
CA LEU A 26 5.98 8.60 -1.06
C LEU A 26 5.22 7.81 0.02
N HIS A 27 5.83 7.61 1.18
CA HIS A 27 5.24 6.90 2.31
C HIS A 27 3.95 7.59 2.78
N MET A 28 3.98 8.90 2.98
CA MET A 28 2.80 9.66 3.43
C MET A 28 1.69 9.64 2.37
N VAL A 29 2.05 9.79 1.10
CA VAL A 29 1.09 9.67 -0.01
C VAL A 29 0.46 8.27 -0.06
N LEU A 30 1.26 7.21 0.09
CA LEU A 30 0.74 5.83 0.12
C LEU A 30 -0.09 5.54 1.38
N GLN A 31 0.21 6.18 2.51
CA GLN A 31 -0.66 6.13 3.69
C GLN A 31 -2.02 6.76 3.41
N ALA A 32 -2.06 7.93 2.77
CA ALA A 32 -3.32 8.58 2.40
C ALA A 32 -4.16 7.69 1.45
N VAL A 33 -3.52 7.09 0.44
CA VAL A 33 -4.18 6.13 -0.47
C VAL A 33 -4.65 4.88 0.29
N GLY A 34 -3.82 4.32 1.15
CA GLY A 34 -4.14 3.11 1.91
C GLY A 34 -5.28 3.31 2.91
N LYS A 35 -5.37 4.49 3.52
CA LYS A 35 -6.44 4.84 4.47
C LYS A 35 -7.84 4.85 3.83
N LEU A 36 -7.95 5.04 2.53
CA LEU A 36 -9.22 4.89 1.82
C LEU A 36 -9.81 3.48 1.99
N LYS A 37 -8.97 2.46 2.10
CA LYS A 37 -9.39 1.06 2.28
C LYS A 37 -9.98 0.77 3.67
N LEU A 38 -9.77 1.63 4.65
CA LEU A 38 -10.34 1.48 5.99
C LEU A 38 -11.86 1.69 6.03
N THR A 39 -12.47 2.13 4.93
CA THR A 39 -13.93 2.17 4.75
C THR A 39 -14.53 0.82 4.37
N GLU A 40 -13.71 -0.12 3.89
CA GLU A 40 -14.15 -1.48 3.58
C GLU A 40 -14.49 -2.26 4.85
N PRO A 41 -15.43 -3.23 4.76
CA PRO A 41 -15.75 -4.10 5.88
C PRO A 41 -14.51 -4.82 6.40
N PHE A 42 -14.31 -4.78 7.71
CA PHE A 42 -13.20 -5.46 8.37
C PHE A 42 -13.15 -6.95 8.00
N GLN A 43 -11.97 -7.41 7.65
CA GLN A 43 -11.67 -8.81 7.44
C GLN A 43 -10.63 -9.31 8.44
N ALA A 44 -10.77 -10.57 8.86
CA ALA A 44 -9.83 -11.16 9.81
C ALA A 44 -8.38 -11.00 9.37
N GLN A 45 -7.51 -10.68 10.31
CA GLN A 45 -6.09 -10.38 10.12
C GLN A 45 -5.82 -9.22 9.14
N TRP A 46 -6.74 -8.26 9.08
CA TRP A 46 -6.59 -7.04 8.25
C TRP A 46 -6.32 -7.32 6.78
N ARG A 47 -6.98 -8.34 6.21
CA ARG A 47 -6.78 -8.73 4.81
C ARG A 47 -7.25 -7.70 3.80
N GLU A 48 -8.14 -6.81 4.19
CA GLU A 48 -8.62 -5.69 3.36
C GLU A 48 -7.62 -4.54 3.23
N VAL A 49 -6.69 -4.40 4.19
CA VAL A 49 -5.85 -3.20 4.34
C VAL A 49 -4.72 -3.07 3.31
N PRO A 50 -3.98 -4.13 2.91
CA PRO A 50 -2.80 -3.98 2.07
C PRO A 50 -3.09 -3.32 0.72
N LEU A 51 -2.11 -2.56 0.20
CA LEU A 51 -2.06 -2.19 -1.20
C LEU A 51 -1.53 -3.38 -2.02
N TRP A 52 -2.15 -3.63 -3.16
CA TRP A 52 -1.78 -4.76 -4.02
C TRP A 52 -0.73 -4.35 -5.05
N LEU A 53 0.27 -5.23 -5.26
CA LEU A 53 1.31 -5.01 -6.26
C LEU A 53 0.77 -5.34 -7.65
N GLY A 54 0.70 -4.33 -8.49
CA GLY A 54 0.30 -4.42 -9.90
C GLY A 54 1.48 -4.25 -10.86
N ALA A 55 1.21 -4.48 -12.14
CA ALA A 55 2.21 -4.38 -13.22
C ALA A 55 2.68 -2.95 -13.50
N ARG A 56 2.08 -1.94 -12.87
CA ARG A 56 2.45 -0.53 -13.07
C ARG A 56 2.72 0.21 -11.76
N GLY A 57 2.52 -0.42 -10.60
CA GLY A 57 2.67 0.20 -9.30
C GLY A 57 1.81 -0.51 -8.25
N LEU A 58 1.17 0.25 -7.38
CA LEU A 58 0.33 -0.24 -6.30
C LEU A 58 -1.14 0.13 -6.55
N THR A 59 -2.06 -0.71 -6.10
CA THR A 59 -3.51 -0.44 -6.20
C THR A 59 -4.24 -0.77 -4.90
N THR A 60 -5.29 -0.03 -4.62
CA THR A 60 -6.23 -0.37 -3.55
C THR A 60 -7.05 -1.62 -3.89
N GLY A 61 -7.23 -1.93 -5.19
CA GLY A 61 -8.37 -2.68 -5.65
C GLY A 61 -9.68 -1.91 -5.45
N PRO A 62 -10.82 -2.51 -5.79
CA PRO A 62 -12.12 -1.86 -5.62
C PRO A 62 -12.40 -1.52 -4.15
N ILE A 63 -12.88 -0.30 -3.91
CA ILE A 63 -13.39 0.19 -2.63
C ILE A 63 -14.85 0.59 -2.85
N HIS A 64 -15.76 0.11 -2.00
CA HIS A 64 -17.18 0.43 -2.12
C HIS A 64 -17.48 1.84 -1.62
N CYS A 65 -18.40 2.51 -2.30
CA CYS A 65 -18.87 3.86 -1.93
C CYS A 65 -20.37 4.00 -2.28
N SER A 66 -20.96 5.14 -1.90
CA SER A 66 -22.40 5.41 -2.10
C SER A 66 -22.87 5.33 -3.56
N VAL A 67 -21.94 5.56 -4.52
CA VAL A 67 -22.23 5.55 -5.97
C VAL A 67 -21.70 4.30 -6.69
N GLY A 68 -21.37 3.25 -5.94
CA GLY A 68 -20.84 1.99 -6.48
C GLY A 68 -19.48 1.62 -5.90
N ALA A 69 -18.44 1.63 -6.71
CA ALA A 69 -17.08 1.36 -6.28
C ALA A 69 -16.08 2.26 -7.02
N TYR A 70 -14.93 2.46 -6.42
CA TYR A 70 -13.79 3.13 -7.05
C TYR A 70 -12.49 2.39 -6.72
N GLU A 71 -11.46 2.61 -7.50
CA GLU A 71 -10.11 2.09 -7.33
C GLU A 71 -9.12 3.23 -7.45
N VAL A 72 -8.09 3.23 -6.61
CA VAL A 72 -6.95 4.14 -6.73
C VAL A 72 -5.69 3.35 -7.02
N ARG A 73 -4.90 3.85 -7.96
CA ARG A 73 -3.61 3.30 -8.35
C ARG A 73 -2.51 4.34 -8.22
N ALA A 74 -1.43 3.99 -7.52
CA ALA A 74 -0.16 4.71 -7.61
C ALA A 74 0.64 4.09 -8.77
N ASP A 75 0.64 4.75 -9.93
CA ASP A 75 1.33 4.28 -11.13
C ASP A 75 2.77 4.80 -11.13
N PHE A 76 3.73 3.88 -11.04
CA PHE A 76 5.17 4.20 -10.98
C PHE A 76 5.87 4.11 -12.34
N ILE A 77 5.10 4.00 -13.42
CA ILE A 77 5.58 4.16 -14.80
C ILE A 77 5.31 5.59 -15.27
N SER A 78 4.07 6.09 -15.08
CA SER A 78 3.72 7.49 -15.39
C SER A 78 3.99 8.44 -14.22
N HIS A 79 4.17 7.92 -12.99
CA HIS A 79 4.33 8.67 -11.75
C HIS A 79 3.11 9.56 -11.46
N GLU A 80 1.98 8.88 -11.30
CA GLU A 80 0.68 9.51 -11.06
C GLU A 80 -0.11 8.69 -10.02
N LEU A 81 -0.93 9.37 -9.22
CA LEU A 81 -2.11 8.74 -8.64
C LEU A 81 -3.20 8.77 -9.70
N GLN A 82 -3.80 7.63 -9.96
CA GLN A 82 -4.91 7.47 -10.91
C GLN A 82 -6.10 6.86 -10.18
N TRP A 83 -7.32 7.29 -10.51
CA TRP A 83 -8.53 6.68 -9.96
C TRP A 83 -9.58 6.43 -11.03
N TYR A 84 -10.38 5.43 -10.79
CA TYR A 84 -11.45 4.98 -11.67
C TYR A 84 -12.65 4.61 -10.82
N ALA A 85 -13.84 5.11 -11.18
CA ALA A 85 -15.08 4.78 -10.50
C ALA A 85 -16.03 4.01 -11.41
N SER A 86 -16.86 3.16 -10.83
CA SER A 86 -17.89 2.39 -11.57
C SER A 86 -18.96 3.29 -12.18
N SER A 87 -19.08 4.55 -11.76
CA SER A 87 -19.90 5.59 -12.40
C SER A 87 -19.35 6.05 -13.75
N GLY A 88 -18.10 5.68 -14.09
CA GLY A 88 -17.37 6.17 -15.27
C GLY A 88 -16.48 7.37 -14.99
N ALA A 89 -16.54 7.97 -13.79
CA ALA A 89 -15.62 9.03 -13.40
C ALA A 89 -14.19 8.48 -13.31
N SER A 90 -13.22 9.26 -13.72
CA SER A 90 -11.80 8.92 -13.63
C SER A 90 -10.95 10.17 -13.60
N GLY A 91 -9.78 10.09 -12.98
CA GLY A 91 -8.87 11.20 -12.94
C GLY A 91 -7.45 10.77 -12.63
N ARG A 92 -6.57 11.75 -12.58
CA ARG A 92 -5.15 11.56 -12.29
C ARG A 92 -4.53 12.77 -11.63
N LEU A 93 -3.53 12.52 -10.80
CA LEU A 93 -2.70 13.54 -10.17
C LEU A 93 -1.22 13.17 -10.38
N PRO A 94 -0.43 13.98 -11.09
CA PRO A 94 1.00 13.75 -11.24
C PRO A 94 1.72 13.79 -9.89
N LEU A 95 2.67 12.87 -9.69
CA LEU A 95 3.59 12.84 -8.56
C LEU A 95 4.92 13.48 -8.96
N GLY A 96 5.40 14.38 -8.12
CA GLY A 96 6.64 15.11 -8.29
C GLY A 96 7.13 15.68 -6.96
N PRO A 97 8.20 16.49 -6.96
CA PRO A 97 8.63 17.23 -5.78
C PRO A 97 7.48 18.09 -5.24
N SER A 98 7.16 17.93 -3.95
CA SER A 98 6.01 18.59 -3.31
C SER A 98 6.06 18.44 -1.80
N SER A 99 5.13 19.05 -1.08
CA SER A 99 4.82 18.72 0.30
C SER A 99 3.75 17.63 0.38
N VAL A 100 3.63 17.00 1.55
CA VAL A 100 2.56 16.02 1.80
C VAL A 100 1.20 16.70 1.74
N ALA A 101 1.07 17.87 2.36
CA ALA A 101 -0.17 18.65 2.37
C ALA A 101 -0.66 18.94 0.94
N GLU A 102 0.19 19.47 0.07
CA GLU A 102 -0.17 19.77 -1.33
C GLU A 102 -0.69 18.55 -2.09
N VAL A 103 0.00 17.40 -1.95
CA VAL A 103 -0.40 16.18 -2.68
C VAL A 103 -1.70 15.62 -2.12
N VAL A 104 -1.79 15.47 -0.79
CA VAL A 104 -2.93 14.82 -0.16
C VAL A 104 -4.20 15.65 -0.28
N ASP A 105 -4.12 16.96 -0.03
CA ASP A 105 -5.27 17.86 -0.17
C ASP A 105 -5.78 17.86 -1.62
N THR A 106 -4.87 18.06 -2.58
CA THR A 106 -5.23 18.03 -4.01
C THR A 106 -5.86 16.70 -4.41
N PHE A 107 -5.31 15.59 -3.92
CA PHE A 107 -5.82 14.25 -4.23
C PHE A 107 -7.23 14.04 -3.70
N LEU A 108 -7.47 14.34 -2.42
CA LEU A 108 -8.78 14.17 -1.79
C LEU A 108 -9.83 15.09 -2.40
N ASP A 109 -9.46 16.33 -2.72
CA ASP A 109 -10.36 17.30 -3.35
C ASP A 109 -10.76 16.86 -4.77
N ARG A 110 -9.83 16.31 -5.55
CA ARG A 110 -10.15 15.77 -6.87
C ARG A 110 -11.06 14.56 -6.81
N LEU A 111 -10.86 13.65 -5.86
CA LEU A 111 -11.78 12.52 -5.67
C LEU A 111 -13.20 13.02 -5.37
N ARG A 112 -13.35 14.00 -4.48
CA ARG A 112 -14.66 14.61 -4.14
C ARG A 112 -15.28 15.32 -5.34
N HIS A 113 -14.47 16.06 -6.10
CA HIS A 113 -14.93 16.74 -7.33
C HIS A 113 -15.49 15.74 -8.35
N ASP A 114 -14.88 14.56 -8.46
CA ASP A 114 -15.32 13.47 -9.35
C ASP A 114 -16.47 12.64 -8.76
N GLY A 115 -17.09 13.12 -7.66
CA GLY A 115 -18.25 12.49 -7.03
C GLY A 115 -17.93 11.31 -6.14
N ILE A 116 -16.65 11.09 -5.81
CA ILE A 116 -16.20 10.05 -4.88
C ILE A 116 -16.09 10.70 -3.49
N ASP A 117 -17.11 10.48 -2.66
CA ASP A 117 -17.12 11.02 -1.29
C ASP A 117 -16.14 10.24 -0.41
N VAL A 118 -15.04 10.89 -0.03
CA VAL A 118 -13.95 10.30 0.75
C VAL A 118 -13.60 11.16 1.97
N SER A 119 -13.37 10.47 3.07
CA SER A 119 -12.82 11.05 4.30
C SER A 119 -11.84 10.07 4.91
N ILE A 120 -10.67 10.56 5.32
CA ILE A 120 -9.64 9.77 6.00
C ILE A 120 -9.17 10.47 7.27
N ASN A 121 -8.66 9.73 8.23
CA ASN A 121 -7.91 10.31 9.32
C ASN A 121 -6.57 10.83 8.79
N LEU A 122 -6.32 12.14 8.92
CA LEU A 122 -5.13 12.81 8.37
C LEU A 122 -3.85 12.53 9.18
N MET A 123 -3.95 11.98 10.39
CA MET A 123 -2.77 11.64 11.19
C MET A 123 -2.09 10.38 10.65
N PRO A 124 -0.79 10.42 10.27
CA PRO A 124 -0.04 9.22 9.87
C PRO A 124 -0.02 8.14 10.95
N GLN A 125 0.12 6.89 10.55
CA GLN A 125 0.24 5.74 11.44
C GLN A 125 1.65 5.15 11.36
N GLU A 126 2.10 4.53 12.47
CA GLU A 126 3.36 3.77 12.53
C GLU A 126 4.59 4.60 12.08
N VAL A 127 4.57 5.89 12.38
CA VAL A 127 5.64 6.85 12.08
C VAL A 127 6.06 7.54 13.36
N ASP A 128 7.36 7.66 13.58
CA ASP A 128 7.90 8.45 14.67
C ASP A 128 7.61 9.94 14.45
N GLN A 129 7.11 10.63 15.48
CA GLN A 129 6.77 12.05 15.46
C GLN A 129 5.85 12.43 14.26
N PRO A 130 4.63 11.86 14.20
CA PRO A 130 3.72 12.09 13.08
C PRO A 130 3.29 13.56 13.01
N ILE A 131 3.27 14.09 11.79
CA ILE A 131 2.68 15.39 11.45
C ILE A 131 1.43 15.08 10.63
N ALA A 132 0.30 15.72 10.92
CA ALA A 132 -0.91 15.54 10.13
C ALA A 132 -0.66 15.88 8.65
N PHE A 133 -1.28 15.15 7.73
CA PHE A 133 -0.99 15.31 6.30
C PHE A 133 -1.21 16.74 5.82
N ASP A 134 -2.25 17.41 6.27
CA ASP A 134 -2.60 18.79 5.94
C ASP A 134 -1.67 19.85 6.61
N GLU A 135 -0.93 19.46 7.64
CA GLU A 135 0.05 20.29 8.33
C GLU A 135 1.49 20.09 7.84
N ASP A 136 1.75 18.99 7.12
CA ASP A 136 3.09 18.66 6.62
C ASP A 136 3.41 19.40 5.32
N THR A 137 3.80 20.66 5.45
CA THR A 137 4.12 21.59 4.35
C THR A 137 5.58 21.54 3.90
N ALA A 138 6.41 20.67 4.49
CA ALA A 138 7.81 20.56 4.13
C ALA A 138 7.98 20.02 2.70
N GLN A 139 8.66 20.78 1.85
CA GLN A 139 8.97 20.38 0.48
C GLN A 139 9.97 19.22 0.45
N ARG A 140 9.66 18.18 -0.31
CA ARG A 140 10.50 16.99 -0.48
C ARG A 140 10.73 16.67 -1.94
N PRO A 141 11.91 16.15 -2.30
CA PRO A 141 12.16 15.68 -3.65
C PRO A 141 11.35 14.40 -3.95
N TYR A 142 11.12 14.19 -5.24
CA TYR A 142 10.55 12.96 -5.77
C TYR A 142 11.42 12.46 -6.91
N ASP A 143 12.20 11.42 -6.66
CA ASP A 143 13.08 10.79 -7.66
C ASP A 143 12.33 9.64 -8.33
N ARG A 144 11.97 9.82 -9.60
CA ARG A 144 11.20 8.87 -10.39
C ARG A 144 11.92 7.54 -10.59
N ASP A 145 13.22 7.60 -10.82
CA ASP A 145 14.02 6.40 -11.09
C ASP A 145 14.15 5.55 -9.82
N MET A 146 14.36 6.19 -8.67
CA MET A 146 14.40 5.48 -7.38
C MET A 146 13.04 4.90 -6.99
N VAL A 147 11.94 5.60 -7.24
CA VAL A 147 10.59 5.07 -7.00
C VAL A 147 10.32 3.86 -7.90
N ASN A 148 10.71 3.93 -9.17
CA ASN A 148 10.58 2.81 -10.10
C ASN A 148 11.46 1.61 -9.67
N ALA A 149 12.72 1.86 -9.27
CA ALA A 149 13.62 0.83 -8.77
C ALA A 149 13.07 0.16 -7.49
N TRP A 150 12.54 0.94 -6.54
CA TRP A 150 11.90 0.44 -5.33
C TRP A 150 10.70 -0.46 -5.67
N TRP A 151 9.79 -0.02 -6.52
CA TRP A 151 8.64 -0.81 -6.92
C TRP A 151 9.05 -2.11 -7.64
N ARG A 152 10.06 -2.09 -8.50
CA ARG A 152 10.60 -3.31 -9.14
C ARG A 152 11.16 -4.28 -8.11
N THR A 153 11.84 -3.77 -7.08
CA THR A 153 12.29 -4.59 -5.96
C THR A 153 11.12 -5.28 -5.26
N LEU A 154 10.00 -4.57 -5.03
CA LEU A 154 8.79 -5.17 -4.47
C LEU A 154 8.21 -6.28 -5.38
N LEU A 155 8.21 -6.07 -6.71
CA LEU A 155 7.73 -7.10 -7.66
C LEU A 155 8.61 -8.36 -7.64
N ASP A 156 9.93 -8.20 -7.57
CA ASP A 156 10.85 -9.33 -7.48
C ASP A 156 10.71 -10.05 -6.13
N SER A 157 10.58 -9.30 -5.03
CA SER A 157 10.28 -9.87 -3.70
C SER A 157 8.97 -10.66 -3.74
N ARG A 158 7.91 -10.08 -4.30
CA ARG A 158 6.62 -10.76 -4.47
C ARG A 158 6.78 -12.08 -5.26
N ARG A 159 7.58 -12.09 -6.32
CA ARG A 159 7.84 -13.31 -7.11
C ARG A 159 8.48 -14.40 -6.26
N VAL A 160 9.49 -14.05 -5.45
CA VAL A 160 10.14 -14.99 -4.53
C VAL A 160 9.16 -15.53 -3.50
N MET A 161 8.39 -14.63 -2.87
CA MET A 161 7.36 -14.98 -1.89
C MET A 161 6.28 -15.91 -2.48
N HIS A 162 5.85 -15.67 -3.72
CA HIS A 162 4.89 -16.55 -4.41
C HIS A 162 5.44 -17.95 -4.68
N VAL A 163 6.73 -18.08 -5.02
CA VAL A 163 7.37 -19.39 -5.18
C VAL A 163 7.36 -20.16 -3.87
N PHE A 164 7.59 -19.47 -2.75
CA PHE A 164 7.50 -20.08 -1.42
C PHE A 164 6.05 -20.43 -1.07
N GLN A 165 5.11 -19.52 -1.26
CA GLN A 165 3.68 -19.75 -1.00
C GLN A 165 3.13 -20.96 -1.79
N GLY A 166 3.58 -21.15 -3.02
CA GLY A 166 3.13 -22.26 -3.87
C GLY A 166 3.48 -23.66 -3.34
N ARG A 167 4.35 -23.74 -2.32
CA ARG A 167 4.69 -25.02 -1.63
C ARG A 167 3.81 -25.27 -0.40
N PHE A 168 2.98 -24.32 -0.01
CA PHE A 168 2.13 -24.44 1.16
C PHE A 168 0.70 -24.74 0.74
N THR A 169 0.11 -25.80 1.29
CA THR A 169 -1.24 -26.28 0.93
C THR A 169 -2.33 -25.72 1.82
N GLY A 170 -1.97 -25.02 2.90
CA GLY A 170 -2.90 -24.36 3.81
C GLY A 170 -3.37 -23.00 3.29
N LYS A 171 -4.07 -22.26 4.13
CA LYS A 171 -4.51 -20.89 3.80
C LYS A 171 -3.35 -19.90 3.93
N THR A 172 -3.23 -19.03 2.94
CA THR A 172 -2.27 -17.92 2.95
C THR A 172 -2.99 -16.61 2.73
N GLN A 173 -2.36 -15.52 3.15
CA GLN A 173 -2.74 -14.18 2.74
C GLN A 173 -1.96 -13.82 1.47
N ALA A 174 -2.60 -13.16 0.52
CA ALA A 174 -1.93 -12.66 -0.68
C ALA A 174 -0.80 -11.69 -0.30
N VAL A 175 0.27 -11.72 -1.08
CA VAL A 175 1.39 -10.78 -0.91
C VAL A 175 0.92 -9.37 -1.20
N GLY A 176 1.04 -8.47 -0.24
CA GLY A 176 0.65 -7.07 -0.35
C GLY A 176 1.59 -6.16 0.41
N LEU A 177 1.51 -4.86 0.13
CA LEU A 177 2.25 -3.82 0.82
C LEU A 177 1.41 -3.29 1.98
N MET A 178 1.93 -3.38 3.20
CA MET A 178 1.38 -2.72 4.37
C MET A 178 1.81 -1.25 4.34
N TRP A 179 0.87 -0.39 4.01
CA TRP A 179 1.16 1.04 3.77
C TRP A 179 1.58 1.82 5.04
N GLY A 180 1.26 1.30 6.24
CA GLY A 180 1.66 1.91 7.50
C GLY A 180 3.18 1.93 7.69
N THR A 181 3.85 0.84 7.37
CA THR A 181 5.30 0.63 7.57
C THR A 181 6.10 0.52 6.28
N LEU A 182 5.42 0.39 5.12
CA LEU A 182 5.98 0.11 3.79
C LEU A 182 6.64 -1.27 3.67
N ASP A 183 6.28 -2.22 4.52
CA ASP A 183 6.73 -3.60 4.38
C ASP A 183 5.84 -4.40 3.41
N ILE A 184 6.45 -5.27 2.64
CA ILE A 184 5.77 -6.29 1.86
C ILE A 184 5.56 -7.51 2.75
N ARG A 185 4.38 -8.10 2.71
CA ARG A 185 4.04 -9.16 3.66
C ARG A 185 3.24 -10.29 3.00
N ALA A 186 3.51 -11.51 3.44
CA ALA A 186 2.69 -12.70 3.23
C ALA A 186 2.51 -13.46 4.55
N ALA A 187 1.32 -14.00 4.80
CA ALA A 187 1.03 -14.77 5.99
C ALA A 187 0.54 -16.19 5.64
N PHE A 188 0.89 -17.15 6.51
CA PHE A 188 0.59 -18.59 6.38
C PHE A 188 -0.09 -19.05 7.66
N TYR A 189 -1.25 -19.66 7.56
CA TYR A 189 -2.09 -20.03 8.70
C TYR A 189 -2.15 -21.54 8.86
N ASN A 190 -2.03 -22.03 10.10
CA ASN A 190 -2.19 -23.43 10.43
C ASN A 190 -3.65 -23.80 10.80
N GLY A 191 -4.54 -22.81 10.84
CA GLY A 191 -5.95 -22.98 11.17
C GLY A 191 -6.29 -22.97 12.65
N LYS A 192 -5.32 -22.77 13.53
CA LYS A 192 -5.55 -22.68 14.98
C LYS A 192 -5.76 -21.23 15.41
N PRO A 193 -6.67 -20.99 16.36
CA PRO A 193 -6.80 -19.67 16.97
C PRO A 193 -5.59 -19.39 17.88
N ALA A 194 -5.15 -18.13 17.89
CA ALA A 194 -4.26 -17.59 18.91
C ALA A 194 -5.05 -16.67 19.84
N ALA A 195 -4.76 -16.70 21.11
CA ALA A 195 -5.34 -15.79 22.09
C ALA A 195 -4.47 -14.53 22.16
N PRO A 196 -4.94 -13.37 21.68
CA PRO A 196 -4.22 -12.12 21.81
C PRO A 196 -4.14 -11.74 23.30
N ALA A 197 -3.09 -11.00 23.69
CA ALA A 197 -2.97 -10.52 25.05
C ALA A 197 -4.17 -9.63 25.42
N ALA A 198 -4.65 -9.74 26.67
CA ALA A 198 -5.80 -8.96 27.14
C ALA A 198 -5.57 -7.44 27.07
N SER A 199 -4.31 -7.01 27.14
CA SER A 199 -3.87 -5.62 27.00
C SER A 199 -3.81 -5.11 25.56
N ASP A 200 -3.96 -5.99 24.56
CA ASP A 200 -3.87 -5.58 23.16
C ASP A 200 -5.08 -4.71 22.77
N GLY A 201 -4.79 -3.62 22.07
CA GLY A 201 -5.82 -2.77 21.45
C GLY A 201 -6.57 -3.49 20.32
N PHE A 202 -7.66 -2.88 19.83
CA PHE A 202 -8.51 -3.45 18.78
C PHE A 202 -7.73 -3.93 17.55
N ILE A 203 -6.79 -3.14 17.06
CA ILE A 203 -5.98 -3.48 15.90
C ILE A 203 -5.22 -4.78 16.15
N ARG A 204 -4.44 -4.84 17.21
CA ARG A 204 -3.57 -5.96 17.51
C ARG A 204 -4.34 -7.24 17.82
N ARG A 205 -5.44 -7.13 18.56
CA ARG A 205 -6.31 -8.30 18.86
C ARG A 205 -6.86 -8.96 17.61
N ASN A 206 -7.15 -8.18 16.56
CA ASN A 206 -7.70 -8.69 15.32
C ASN A 206 -6.64 -9.11 14.31
N ALA A 207 -5.42 -8.59 14.42
CA ALA A 207 -4.28 -9.03 13.62
C ALA A 207 -3.68 -10.35 14.12
N MET A 208 -3.68 -10.56 15.45
CA MET A 208 -2.95 -11.62 16.13
C MET A 208 -3.86 -12.72 16.72
N ASN A 209 -5.05 -12.93 16.15
CA ASN A 209 -6.04 -13.90 16.65
C ASN A 209 -5.95 -15.28 15.97
N ALA A 210 -4.94 -15.53 15.19
CA ALA A 210 -4.65 -16.83 14.57
C ALA A 210 -3.16 -17.17 14.71
N GLU A 211 -2.84 -18.46 14.87
CA GLU A 211 -1.46 -18.91 14.74
C GLU A 211 -1.02 -18.80 13.29
N LEU A 212 0.02 -18.02 13.05
CA LEU A 212 0.54 -17.72 11.73
C LEU A 212 2.06 -17.66 11.72
N MET A 213 2.62 -17.85 10.52
CA MET A 213 3.98 -17.47 10.16
C MET A 213 3.89 -16.32 9.16
N GLU A 214 4.65 -15.28 9.39
CA GLU A 214 4.77 -14.17 8.45
C GLU A 214 6.14 -14.16 7.77
N MET A 215 6.13 -13.63 6.55
CA MET A 215 7.32 -13.40 5.74
C MET A 215 7.18 -12.00 5.12
N GLY A 216 8.21 -11.16 5.32
CA GLY A 216 8.27 -9.80 4.80
C GLY A 216 9.68 -9.25 4.75
#